data_00cbea2fcfd97a3dafca019434845440
#
_entry.id   00cbea2fcfd97a3dafca019434845440
#
_cell.length_a   1.000
_cell.length_b   1.000
_cell.length_c   1.000
_cell.angle_alpha   90.00
_cell.angle_beta   90.00
_cell.angle_gamma   90.00
#
_symmetry.space_group_name_H-M   'P 1'
#
loop_
_entity.id
_entity.type
_entity.pdbx_description
1 polymer ?
#
loop_
_entity_poly.entity_id
_entity_poly.type
_entity_poly.pdbx_seq_one_letter_code
_entity_poly.pdbx_strand_id
1 'polypeptide(L)'
;MNEHFKAGRITAYGGSNWSIERFDEANAYAEANGKQPFTLLSNHLSLARAYDVPWAGCRHVADDESQQWLRERQVALFPWSSQARGFFTGRAKPEDTSDSELVRCFYSDENFRRLDRARELAAAKGVEPTAIALAWLLHQPYPVFPLIGPRHISETRTSTPGLSVTLTDEEMAYLTA
;
A
#
# COMPACT_ATOMS: atom_id res chain seq x y z
N MET A 1 -11.31 -1.73 -22.80
CA MET A 1 -10.36 -2.71 -22.19
C MET A 1 -10.59 -4.11 -22.74
N ASN A 2 -11.82 -4.64 -22.76
CA ASN A 2 -12.11 -6.00 -23.23
C ASN A 2 -11.64 -6.32 -24.67
N GLU A 3 -11.72 -5.36 -25.60
CA GLU A 3 -11.18 -5.52 -26.95
C GLU A 3 -9.66 -5.73 -26.96
N HIS A 4 -8.93 -4.98 -26.12
CA HIS A 4 -7.49 -5.13 -25.98
C HIS A 4 -7.11 -6.45 -25.30
N PHE A 5 -7.89 -6.87 -24.30
CA PHE A 5 -7.72 -8.18 -23.65
C PHE A 5 -7.92 -9.31 -24.66
N LYS A 6 -9.05 -9.30 -25.39
CA LYS A 6 -9.34 -10.32 -26.44
C LYS A 6 -8.31 -10.34 -27.55
N ALA A 7 -7.71 -9.20 -27.87
CA ALA A 7 -6.64 -9.11 -28.87
C ALA A 7 -5.24 -9.46 -28.32
N GLY A 8 -5.14 -9.90 -27.05
CA GLY A 8 -3.88 -10.27 -26.41
C GLY A 8 -2.91 -9.09 -26.18
N ARG A 9 -3.38 -7.85 -26.29
CA ARG A 9 -2.54 -6.64 -26.07
C ARG A 9 -2.31 -6.33 -24.61
N ILE A 10 -3.20 -6.78 -23.72
CA ILE A 10 -3.10 -6.71 -22.26
C ILE A 10 -3.57 -8.03 -21.68
N THR A 11 -3.01 -8.42 -20.54
CA THR A 11 -3.35 -9.68 -19.86
C THR A 11 -4.19 -9.50 -18.60
N ALA A 12 -4.19 -8.27 -18.06
CA ALA A 12 -4.96 -7.88 -16.88
C ALA A 12 -5.26 -6.38 -16.92
N TYR A 13 -6.29 -5.97 -16.19
CA TYR A 13 -6.61 -4.57 -15.96
C TYR A 13 -7.50 -4.41 -14.72
N GLY A 14 -7.62 -3.20 -14.21
CA GLY A 14 -8.39 -2.92 -13.00
C GLY A 14 -8.71 -1.46 -12.80
N GLY A 15 -9.12 -1.12 -11.58
CA GLY A 15 -9.48 0.23 -11.16
C GLY A 15 -8.38 0.90 -10.33
N SER A 16 -8.27 2.22 -10.46
CA SER A 16 -7.44 3.04 -9.57
C SER A 16 -8.33 4.05 -8.84
N ASN A 17 -8.21 4.13 -7.52
CA ASN A 17 -9.04 4.97 -6.66
C ASN A 17 -10.54 4.68 -6.80
N TRP A 18 -10.90 3.42 -6.99
CA TRP A 18 -12.28 2.96 -6.98
C TRP A 18 -12.67 2.49 -5.57
N SER A 19 -13.95 2.65 -5.21
CA SER A 19 -14.49 1.99 -4.03
C SER A 19 -14.67 0.49 -4.31
N ILE A 20 -14.71 -0.32 -3.25
CA ILE A 20 -14.91 -1.77 -3.36
C ILE A 20 -16.26 -2.11 -3.98
N GLU A 21 -17.31 -1.34 -3.63
CA GLU A 21 -18.65 -1.53 -4.20
C GLU A 21 -18.65 -1.29 -5.71
N ARG A 22 -18.02 -0.18 -6.16
CA ARG A 22 -17.91 0.12 -7.59
C ARG A 22 -17.09 -0.94 -8.33
N PHE A 23 -16.08 -1.50 -7.69
CA PHE A 23 -15.28 -2.57 -8.24
C PHE A 23 -16.12 -3.85 -8.41
N ASP A 24 -16.89 -4.23 -7.38
CA ASP A 24 -17.77 -5.39 -7.40
C ASP A 24 -18.92 -5.22 -8.41
N GLU A 25 -19.55 -4.05 -8.50
CA GLU A 25 -20.57 -3.73 -9.51
C GLU A 25 -20.01 -3.89 -10.93
N ALA A 26 -18.80 -3.38 -11.19
CA ALA A 26 -18.17 -3.52 -12.51
C ALA A 26 -17.87 -4.97 -12.85
N ASN A 27 -17.46 -5.78 -11.86
CA ASN A 27 -17.19 -7.20 -12.05
C ASN A 27 -18.48 -8.01 -12.26
N ALA A 28 -19.53 -7.72 -11.50
CA ALA A 28 -20.84 -8.33 -11.72
C ALA A 28 -21.38 -8.04 -13.13
N TYR A 29 -21.25 -6.79 -13.61
CA TYR A 29 -21.59 -6.45 -14.99
C TYR A 29 -20.73 -7.21 -16.00
N ALA A 30 -19.43 -7.32 -15.76
CA ALA A 30 -18.53 -8.03 -16.67
C ALA A 30 -18.91 -9.51 -16.79
N GLU A 31 -19.16 -10.17 -15.67
CA GLU A 31 -19.57 -11.57 -15.62
C GLU A 31 -20.91 -11.80 -16.35
N ALA A 32 -21.93 -10.99 -16.05
CA ALA A 32 -23.25 -11.07 -16.69
C ALA A 32 -23.22 -10.85 -18.21
N ASN A 33 -22.18 -10.18 -18.73
CA ASN A 33 -22.02 -9.84 -20.15
C ASN A 33 -20.88 -10.58 -20.85
N GLY A 34 -20.33 -11.65 -20.26
CA GLY A 34 -19.23 -12.45 -20.84
C GLY A 34 -17.97 -11.64 -21.13
N LYS A 35 -17.66 -10.68 -20.25
CA LYS A 35 -16.48 -9.81 -20.31
C LYS A 35 -15.46 -10.23 -19.25
N GLN A 36 -14.18 -9.88 -19.49
CA GLN A 36 -13.13 -10.03 -18.50
C GLN A 36 -13.40 -9.07 -17.32
N PRO A 37 -13.51 -9.56 -16.08
CA PRO A 37 -13.60 -8.71 -14.90
C PRO A 37 -12.27 -8.02 -14.59
N PHE A 38 -12.31 -7.02 -13.73
CA PHE A 38 -11.14 -6.41 -13.13
C PHE A 38 -10.49 -7.38 -12.15
N THR A 39 -9.16 -7.47 -12.21
CA THR A 39 -8.37 -8.38 -11.39
C THR A 39 -7.36 -7.68 -10.50
N LEU A 40 -7.26 -6.34 -10.61
CA LEU A 40 -6.35 -5.54 -9.81
C LEU A 40 -7.00 -4.21 -9.38
N LEU A 41 -6.61 -3.74 -8.19
CA LEU A 41 -7.02 -2.48 -7.60
C LEU A 41 -5.79 -1.66 -7.24
N SER A 42 -5.77 -0.36 -7.60
CA SER A 42 -4.70 0.56 -7.22
C SER A 42 -5.23 1.67 -6.31
N ASN A 43 -5.36 1.36 -5.03
CA ASN A 43 -5.71 2.27 -3.95
C ASN A 43 -4.54 2.37 -2.96
N HIS A 44 -4.50 3.42 -2.14
CA HIS A 44 -3.45 3.59 -1.15
C HIS A 44 -3.51 2.52 -0.06
N LEU A 45 -2.33 1.96 0.26
CA LEU A 45 -2.05 1.22 1.48
C LEU A 45 -0.58 1.43 1.84
N SER A 46 -0.29 1.63 3.12
CA SER A 46 1.06 1.68 3.69
C SER A 46 1.02 1.29 5.15
N LEU A 47 2.19 1.01 5.74
CA LEU A 47 2.30 0.74 7.18
C LEU A 47 1.83 1.94 8.02
N ALA A 48 2.10 3.18 7.59
CA ALA A 48 1.46 4.34 8.19
C ALA A 48 0.02 4.48 7.67
N ARG A 49 -0.94 4.52 8.59
CA ARG A 49 -2.35 4.70 8.25
C ARG A 49 -2.59 6.10 7.69
N ALA A 50 -3.25 6.19 6.55
CA ALA A 50 -3.69 7.47 6.01
C ALA A 50 -4.97 7.94 6.71
N TYR A 51 -4.96 9.16 7.23
CA TYR A 51 -6.13 9.83 7.84
C TYR A 51 -6.81 10.78 6.88
N ASP A 52 -6.10 11.20 5.85
CA ASP A 52 -6.62 12.01 4.75
C ASP A 52 -5.93 11.58 3.45
N VAL A 53 -6.45 12.03 2.32
CA VAL A 53 -5.95 11.70 1.00
C VAL A 53 -5.19 12.88 0.39
N PRO A 54 -4.11 12.62 -0.39
CA PRO A 54 -3.30 13.70 -0.97
C PRO A 54 -4.11 14.70 -1.79
N TRP A 55 -5.08 14.24 -2.56
CA TRP A 55 -5.98 15.05 -3.39
C TRP A 55 -7.36 14.40 -3.51
N ALA A 56 -8.35 15.18 -3.90
CA ALA A 56 -9.72 14.72 -4.06
C ALA A 56 -9.83 13.53 -5.02
N GLY A 57 -10.63 12.54 -4.65
CA GLY A 57 -10.86 11.33 -5.42
C GLY A 57 -9.86 10.19 -5.14
N CYS A 58 -8.78 10.42 -4.40
CA CYS A 58 -7.94 9.33 -3.88
C CYS A 58 -8.71 8.46 -2.88
N ARG A 59 -8.35 7.18 -2.81
CA ARG A 59 -8.90 6.23 -1.86
C ARG A 59 -7.81 5.38 -1.23
N HIS A 60 -7.97 5.05 0.04
CA HIS A 60 -7.18 4.06 0.75
C HIS A 60 -8.00 2.79 1.00
N VAL A 61 -7.33 1.72 1.38
CA VAL A 61 -7.94 0.44 1.77
C VAL A 61 -7.43 -0.02 3.15
N ALA A 62 -7.20 0.93 4.05
CA ALA A 62 -6.68 0.66 5.40
C ALA A 62 -7.78 0.41 6.45
N ASP A 63 -9.05 0.53 6.06
CA ASP A 63 -10.21 0.22 6.90
C ASP A 63 -10.49 -1.31 6.92
N ASP A 64 -11.18 -1.76 7.97
CA ASP A 64 -11.41 -3.19 8.22
C ASP A 64 -12.25 -3.84 7.09
N GLU A 65 -13.23 -3.14 6.54
CA GLU A 65 -14.08 -3.62 5.46
C GLU A 65 -13.27 -3.86 4.18
N SER A 66 -12.46 -2.89 3.77
CA SER A 66 -11.56 -3.03 2.62
C SER A 66 -10.53 -4.15 2.83
N GLN A 67 -9.98 -4.25 4.03
CA GLN A 67 -9.03 -5.30 4.38
C GLN A 67 -9.67 -6.70 4.34
N GLN A 68 -10.88 -6.85 4.86
CA GLN A 68 -11.63 -8.10 4.78
C GLN A 68 -11.95 -8.46 3.32
N TRP A 69 -12.45 -7.51 2.54
CA TRP A 69 -12.74 -7.69 1.12
C TRP A 69 -11.52 -8.16 0.33
N LEU A 70 -10.34 -7.55 0.55
CA LEU A 70 -9.09 -7.97 -0.09
C LEU A 70 -8.71 -9.41 0.25
N ARG A 71 -8.87 -9.82 1.52
CA ARG A 71 -8.61 -11.22 1.96
C ARG A 71 -9.55 -12.21 1.31
N GLU A 72 -10.83 -11.87 1.20
CA GLU A 72 -11.85 -12.75 0.63
C GLU A 72 -11.76 -12.84 -0.89
N ARG A 73 -11.55 -11.72 -1.56
CA ARG A 73 -11.54 -11.63 -3.02
C ARG A 73 -10.19 -11.95 -3.65
N GLN A 74 -9.10 -11.88 -2.89
CA GLN A 74 -7.74 -12.09 -3.38
C GLN A 74 -7.40 -11.25 -4.64
N VAL A 75 -7.99 -10.04 -4.71
CA VAL A 75 -7.70 -9.07 -5.78
C VAL A 75 -6.29 -8.55 -5.60
N ALA A 76 -5.51 -8.49 -6.67
CA ALA A 76 -4.16 -7.96 -6.63
C ALA A 76 -4.18 -6.45 -6.31
N LEU A 77 -3.56 -6.07 -5.19
CA LEU A 77 -3.44 -4.67 -4.78
C LEU A 77 -2.13 -4.08 -5.29
N PHE A 78 -2.23 -2.93 -5.97
CA PHE A 78 -1.12 -2.10 -6.43
C PHE A 78 -1.11 -0.79 -5.64
N PRO A 79 -0.65 -0.80 -4.36
CA PRO A 79 -0.77 0.37 -3.52
C PRO A 79 0.19 1.47 -3.94
N TRP A 80 -0.36 2.64 -4.27
CA TRP A 80 0.42 3.85 -4.46
C TRP A 80 0.80 4.48 -3.12
N SER A 81 1.86 5.31 -3.09
CA SER A 81 2.46 5.85 -1.85
C SER A 81 2.73 4.76 -0.80
N SER A 82 3.15 3.59 -1.24
CA SER A 82 3.37 2.38 -0.44
C SER A 82 4.32 2.57 0.75
N GLN A 83 5.19 3.60 0.70
CA GLN A 83 6.10 3.99 1.79
C GLN A 83 5.67 5.31 2.47
N ALA A 84 4.36 5.62 2.44
CA ALA A 84 3.77 6.80 3.11
C ALA A 84 4.53 8.11 2.80
N ARG A 85 4.87 8.34 1.51
CA ARG A 85 5.54 9.56 1.04
C ARG A 85 6.86 9.84 1.77
N GLY A 86 7.57 8.81 2.17
CA GLY A 86 8.84 8.91 2.89
C GLY A 86 8.70 9.06 4.40
N PHE A 87 7.55 8.75 4.99
CA PHE A 87 7.35 8.78 6.45
C PHE A 87 8.41 7.96 7.21
N PHE A 88 8.81 6.81 6.65
CA PHE A 88 9.80 5.91 7.25
C PHE A 88 11.25 6.20 6.88
N THR A 89 11.56 7.28 6.17
CA THR A 89 12.95 7.65 5.79
C THR A 89 13.68 8.49 6.82
N GLY A 90 13.07 8.78 7.99
CA GLY A 90 13.54 9.77 8.95
C GLY A 90 13.13 11.21 8.63
N ARG A 91 12.39 11.42 7.55
CA ARG A 91 11.82 12.71 7.15
C ARG A 91 10.70 13.15 8.09
N ALA A 92 9.83 12.24 8.52
CA ALA A 92 8.76 12.53 9.47
C ALA A 92 9.32 12.65 10.88
N LYS A 93 9.08 13.80 11.51
CA LYS A 93 9.40 14.10 12.90
C LYS A 93 8.24 14.87 13.51
N PRO A 94 7.81 14.56 14.75
CA PRO A 94 6.63 15.20 15.36
C PRO A 94 6.70 16.74 15.37
N GLU A 95 7.92 17.29 15.53
CA GLU A 95 8.19 18.74 15.58
C GLU A 95 8.29 19.40 14.20
N ASP A 96 8.49 18.63 13.12
CA ASP A 96 8.64 19.18 11.77
C ASP A 96 7.30 19.12 11.03
N THR A 97 6.64 20.25 10.94
CA THR A 97 5.36 20.42 10.25
C THR A 97 5.49 21.14 8.90
N SER A 98 6.68 21.20 8.34
CA SER A 98 6.97 21.93 7.09
C SER A 98 6.31 21.31 5.84
N ASP A 99 6.12 19.98 5.81
CA ASP A 99 5.39 19.30 4.74
C ASP A 99 3.92 19.13 5.14
N SER A 100 3.09 20.10 4.79
CA SER A 100 1.67 20.15 5.18
C SER A 100 0.86 18.93 4.68
N GLU A 101 1.24 18.35 3.55
CA GLU A 101 0.56 17.17 3.00
C GLU A 101 0.94 15.90 3.77
N LEU A 102 2.22 15.75 4.12
CA LEU A 102 2.68 14.64 4.96
C LEU A 102 2.02 14.71 6.35
N VAL A 103 1.97 15.91 6.94
CA VAL A 103 1.29 16.17 8.22
C VAL A 103 -0.18 15.81 8.16
N ARG A 104 -0.92 16.35 7.19
CA ARG A 104 -2.35 16.14 7.05
C ARG A 104 -2.70 14.65 6.80
N CYS A 105 -1.91 13.97 5.99
CA CYS A 105 -2.21 12.60 5.61
C CYS A 105 -1.76 11.56 6.63
N PHE A 106 -0.64 11.78 7.32
CA PHE A 106 0.01 10.69 8.06
C PHE A 106 0.40 11.01 9.50
N TYR A 107 0.43 12.27 9.96
CA TYR A 107 0.85 12.58 11.32
C TYR A 107 -0.22 12.18 12.33
N SER A 108 0.15 11.30 13.24
CA SER A 108 -0.62 10.88 14.40
C SER A 108 0.29 10.15 15.38
N ASP A 109 -0.09 10.11 16.64
CA ASP A 109 0.63 9.34 17.67
C ASP A 109 0.72 7.85 17.29
N GLU A 110 -0.32 7.29 16.66
CA GLU A 110 -0.33 5.92 16.18
C GLU A 110 0.77 5.70 15.12
N ASN A 111 0.85 6.55 14.11
CA ASN A 111 1.84 6.40 13.05
C ASN A 111 3.27 6.66 13.53
N PHE A 112 3.47 7.55 14.49
CA PHE A 112 4.79 7.71 15.10
C PHE A 112 5.19 6.50 15.94
N ARG A 113 4.27 5.86 16.66
CA ARG A 113 4.53 4.56 17.30
C ARG A 113 4.88 3.46 16.29
N ARG A 114 4.18 3.40 15.16
CA ARG A 114 4.52 2.47 14.06
C ARG A 114 5.90 2.74 13.47
N LEU A 115 6.28 4.01 13.34
CA LEU A 115 7.63 4.39 12.90
C LEU A 115 8.70 3.93 13.89
N ASP A 116 8.48 4.10 15.19
CA ASP A 116 9.43 3.66 16.22
C ASP A 116 9.60 2.15 16.23
N ARG A 117 8.51 1.39 16.14
CA ARG A 117 8.55 -0.08 16.00
C ARG A 117 9.25 -0.52 14.71
N ALA A 118 9.01 0.18 13.60
CA ALA A 118 9.72 -0.09 12.36
C ALA A 118 11.22 0.18 12.47
N ARG A 119 11.64 1.19 13.22
CA ARG A 119 13.05 1.46 13.54
C ARG A 119 13.67 0.37 14.39
N GLU A 120 12.98 -0.11 15.41
CA GLU A 120 13.45 -1.21 16.26
C GLU A 120 13.68 -2.49 15.47
N LEU A 121 12.69 -2.91 14.66
CA LEU A 121 12.84 -4.08 13.80
C LEU A 121 13.90 -3.89 12.71
N ALA A 122 14.02 -2.70 12.16
CA ALA A 122 15.04 -2.37 11.18
C ALA A 122 16.45 -2.52 11.76
N ALA A 123 16.67 -2.01 12.98
CA ALA A 123 17.94 -2.17 13.69
C ALA A 123 18.25 -3.65 13.98
N ALA A 124 17.25 -4.42 14.41
CA ALA A 124 17.41 -5.86 14.69
C ALA A 124 17.73 -6.68 13.43
N LYS A 125 17.18 -6.28 12.27
CA LYS A 125 17.37 -6.97 10.98
C LYS A 125 18.50 -6.37 10.11
N GLY A 126 19.14 -5.28 10.54
CA GLY A 126 20.23 -4.64 9.79
C GLY A 126 19.80 -3.97 8.50
N VAL A 127 18.59 -3.42 8.46
CA VAL A 127 18.01 -2.73 7.30
C VAL A 127 17.50 -1.34 7.66
N GLU A 128 17.04 -0.57 6.68
CA GLU A 128 16.39 0.72 6.93
C GLU A 128 14.90 0.55 7.27
N PRO A 129 14.29 1.47 8.05
CA PRO A 129 12.86 1.41 8.39
C PRO A 129 11.92 1.38 7.18
N THR A 130 12.33 1.97 6.06
CA THR A 130 11.60 1.91 4.78
C THR A 130 11.52 0.50 4.22
N ALA A 131 12.53 -0.34 4.46
CA ALA A 131 12.52 -1.75 4.07
C ALA A 131 11.52 -2.56 4.91
N ILE A 132 11.41 -2.26 6.21
CA ILE A 132 10.39 -2.86 7.10
C ILE A 132 8.98 -2.47 6.63
N ALA A 133 8.75 -1.18 6.33
CA ALA A 133 7.46 -0.70 5.85
C ALA A 133 7.06 -1.36 4.52
N LEU A 134 8.00 -1.59 3.62
CA LEU A 134 7.77 -2.29 2.37
C LEU A 134 7.52 -3.80 2.59
N ALA A 135 8.31 -4.44 3.47
CA ALA A 135 8.13 -5.83 3.83
C ALA A 135 6.75 -6.08 4.45
N TRP A 136 6.27 -5.18 5.30
CA TRP A 136 4.92 -5.28 5.87
C TRP A 136 3.83 -5.36 4.79
N LEU A 137 3.93 -4.58 3.73
CA LEU A 137 3.02 -4.66 2.58
C LEU A 137 3.12 -6.00 1.85
N LEU A 138 4.34 -6.49 1.65
CA LEU A 138 4.57 -7.75 0.94
C LEU A 138 4.14 -8.99 1.72
N HIS A 139 3.94 -8.87 3.05
CA HIS A 139 3.45 -9.94 3.92
C HIS A 139 1.93 -9.88 4.17
N GLN A 140 1.19 -9.04 3.44
CA GLN A 140 -0.27 -9.07 3.54
C GLN A 140 -0.84 -10.40 3.01
N PRO A 141 -1.96 -10.91 3.56
CA PRO A 141 -2.53 -12.22 3.20
C PRO A 141 -3.31 -12.21 1.87
N TYR A 142 -2.95 -11.33 0.96
CA TYR A 142 -3.46 -11.20 -0.40
C TYR A 142 -2.36 -10.67 -1.33
N PRO A 143 -2.47 -10.82 -2.67
CA PRO A 143 -1.42 -10.36 -3.57
C PRO A 143 -1.21 -8.84 -3.51
N VAL A 144 0.02 -8.40 -3.21
CA VAL A 144 0.38 -6.98 -3.16
C VAL A 144 1.61 -6.71 -4.03
N PHE A 145 1.50 -5.67 -4.86
CA PHE A 145 2.57 -5.18 -5.75
C PHE A 145 2.83 -3.70 -5.45
N PRO A 146 3.64 -3.37 -4.43
CA PRO A 146 3.84 -1.99 -3.98
C PRO A 146 4.43 -1.09 -5.06
N LEU A 147 3.78 0.04 -5.33
CA LEU A 147 4.30 1.05 -6.21
C LEU A 147 5.22 1.98 -5.41
N ILE A 148 6.52 1.90 -5.67
CA ILE A 148 7.51 2.83 -5.11
C ILE A 148 7.81 3.94 -6.10
N GLY A 149 8.07 5.17 -5.61
CA GLY A 149 8.34 6.34 -6.44
C GLY A 149 9.66 7.02 -6.06
N PRO A 150 10.81 6.34 -6.21
CA PRO A 150 12.10 6.91 -5.84
C PRO A 150 12.47 8.07 -6.78
N ARG A 151 12.97 9.17 -6.21
CA ARG A 151 13.52 10.31 -6.96
C ARG A 151 15.00 10.11 -7.29
N HIS A 152 15.69 9.33 -6.46
CA HIS A 152 17.12 9.04 -6.57
C HIS A 152 17.38 7.54 -6.46
N ILE A 153 18.47 7.07 -7.09
CA ILE A 153 18.90 5.67 -7.03
C ILE A 153 19.14 5.21 -5.57
N SER A 154 19.61 6.12 -4.70
CA SER A 154 19.79 5.83 -3.27
C SER A 154 18.49 5.40 -2.59
N GLU A 155 17.34 6.00 -2.93
CA GLU A 155 16.03 5.65 -2.38
C GLU A 155 15.58 4.26 -2.86
N THR A 156 15.90 3.89 -4.09
CA THR A 156 15.69 2.52 -4.59
C THR A 156 16.54 1.53 -3.78
N ARG A 157 17.82 1.84 -3.55
CA ARG A 157 18.74 0.98 -2.80
C ARG A 157 18.31 0.77 -1.35
N THR A 158 17.70 1.76 -0.70
CA THR A 158 17.19 1.63 0.67
C THR A 158 15.85 0.90 0.73
N SER A 159 15.08 0.87 -0.36
CA SER A 159 13.79 0.19 -0.45
C SER A 159 13.91 -1.28 -0.82
N THR A 160 14.80 -1.63 -1.77
CA THR A 160 14.92 -3.01 -2.31
C THR A 160 15.24 -4.08 -1.27
N PRO A 161 15.97 -3.85 -0.16
CA PRO A 161 16.13 -4.85 0.89
C PRO A 161 14.80 -5.36 1.47
N GLY A 162 13.74 -4.55 1.42
CA GLY A 162 12.38 -4.97 1.82
C GLY A 162 11.85 -6.21 1.09
N LEU A 163 12.35 -6.50 -0.11
CA LEU A 163 12.00 -7.70 -0.87
C LEU A 163 12.54 -9.00 -0.24
N SER A 164 13.58 -8.90 0.59
CA SER A 164 14.25 -10.03 1.23
C SER A 164 14.00 -10.09 2.75
N VAL A 165 13.35 -9.08 3.32
CA VAL A 165 13.01 -9.06 4.74
C VAL A 165 11.82 -9.98 4.96
N THR A 166 12.00 -10.97 5.83
CA THR A 166 10.89 -11.79 6.33
C THR A 166 10.39 -11.24 7.65
N LEU A 167 9.08 -11.09 7.76
CA LEU A 167 8.38 -10.72 8.99
C LEU A 167 7.55 -11.90 9.48
N THR A 168 7.61 -12.19 10.78
CA THR A 168 6.72 -13.17 11.42
C THR A 168 5.34 -12.57 11.66
N ASP A 169 4.35 -13.42 11.98
CA ASP A 169 3.00 -12.95 12.31
C ASP A 169 3.02 -12.03 13.55
N GLU A 170 3.89 -12.34 14.53
CA GLU A 170 4.08 -11.51 15.73
C GLU A 170 4.69 -10.14 15.36
N GLU A 171 5.68 -10.11 14.47
CA GLU A 171 6.28 -8.85 13.97
C GLU A 171 5.28 -8.02 13.17
N MET A 172 4.44 -8.68 12.34
CA MET A 172 3.36 -8.02 11.61
C MET A 172 2.33 -7.39 12.55
N ALA A 173 1.90 -8.12 13.59
CA ALA A 173 1.01 -7.61 14.61
C ALA A 173 1.66 -6.49 15.43
N TYR A 174 2.92 -6.66 15.85
CA TYR A 174 3.68 -5.65 16.57
C TYR A 174 3.74 -4.31 15.83
N LEU A 175 3.99 -4.32 14.52
CA LEU A 175 4.08 -3.10 13.73
C LEU A 175 2.79 -2.28 13.73
N THR A 176 1.63 -2.89 13.97
CA THR A 176 0.31 -2.25 13.89
C THR A 176 -0.45 -2.15 15.21
N ALA A 177 0.13 -2.67 16.31
CA ALA A 177 -0.46 -2.67 17.65
C ALA A 177 -0.72 -1.27 18.21
#